data_df6c246bd943bed1a60cbbb9ce55627e
#
_entry.id   df6c246bd943bed1a60cbbb9ce55627e
#
_cell.length_a   1.000
_cell.length_b   1.000
_cell.length_c   1.000
_cell.angle_alpha   90.00
_cell.angle_beta   90.00
_cell.angle_gamma   90.00
#
_symmetry.space_group_name_H-M   'P 1'
#
loop_
_entity.id
_entity.type
_entity.pdbx_description
1 polymer ?
#
loop_
_entity_poly.entity_id
_entity_poly.type
_entity_poly.pdbx_seq_one_letter_code
_entity_poly.pdbx_strand_id
1 'polypeptide(L)'
;MCDPVSIGIGVMSMAAQVQAANAASDAQDAAKAESDRAAVQAKVDADRQINLQQLQNDEAAAVEAFSNDARTKELVARSVVAGGESGAIGNTNNAIIANVMRQGLEANTMVTQNLGRETAQLGETSLGQQSTYQSR
;
A
#
# COMPACT_ATOMS: atom_id res chain seq x y z
N MET A 1 28.76 72.84 -2.93
CA MET A 1 27.59 72.83 -3.79
C MET A 1 27.14 71.34 -3.86
N CYS A 2 26.13 70.93 -3.10
CA CYS A 2 25.62 69.56 -3.16
C CYS A 2 24.63 69.46 -4.33
N ASP A 3 24.95 68.64 -5.33
CA ASP A 3 24.10 68.42 -6.50
C ASP A 3 22.84 67.69 -6.10
N PRO A 4 21.68 68.29 -6.28
CA PRO A 4 20.36 67.59 -5.98
C PRO A 4 20.06 66.40 -6.90
N VAL A 5 20.84 66.25 -7.98
CA VAL A 5 20.64 65.12 -8.95
C VAL A 5 21.14 63.81 -8.42
N SER A 6 22.17 63.78 -7.56
CA SER A 6 22.69 62.53 -7.00
C SER A 6 21.80 61.90 -5.94
N ILE A 7 20.92 62.65 -5.29
CA ILE A 7 19.97 62.13 -4.30
C ILE A 7 18.78 61.41 -5.01
N GLY A 8 18.36 61.89 -6.17
CA GLY A 8 17.23 61.28 -6.94
C GLY A 8 17.55 59.89 -7.49
N ILE A 9 18.80 59.64 -7.89
CA ILE A 9 19.22 58.33 -8.46
C ILE A 9 19.32 57.27 -7.36
N GLY A 10 19.76 57.66 -6.14
CA GLY A 10 19.83 56.72 -5.00
C GLY A 10 18.47 56.21 -4.52
N VAL A 11 17.46 57.06 -4.54
CA VAL A 11 16.08 56.67 -4.10
C VAL A 11 15.39 55.77 -5.14
N MET A 12 15.59 56.02 -6.44
CA MET A 12 15.05 55.16 -7.50
C MET A 12 15.69 53.78 -7.51
N SER A 13 16.98 53.64 -7.22
CA SER A 13 17.66 52.35 -7.16
C SER A 13 17.21 51.53 -5.94
N MET A 14 16.94 52.16 -4.81
CA MET A 14 16.37 51.48 -3.62
C MET A 14 14.93 51.00 -3.86
N ALA A 15 14.08 51.79 -4.50
CA ALA A 15 12.71 51.37 -4.81
C ALA A 15 12.69 50.18 -5.78
N ALA A 16 13.58 50.15 -6.77
CA ALA A 16 13.69 49.03 -7.71
C ALA A 16 14.20 47.75 -7.01
N GLN A 17 15.16 47.88 -6.07
CA GLN A 17 15.65 46.75 -5.28
C GLN A 17 14.58 46.16 -4.33
N VAL A 18 13.75 47.00 -3.70
CA VAL A 18 12.66 46.52 -2.84
C VAL A 18 11.57 45.85 -3.66
N GLN A 19 11.26 46.36 -4.84
CA GLN A 19 10.27 45.66 -5.73
C GLN A 19 10.82 44.35 -6.25
N ALA A 20 12.11 44.25 -6.59
CA ALA A 20 12.71 42.97 -7.00
C ALA A 20 12.79 41.97 -5.86
N ALA A 21 13.06 42.42 -4.63
CA ALA A 21 13.05 41.56 -3.44
C ALA A 21 11.64 41.04 -3.12
N ASN A 22 10.60 41.86 -3.22
CA ASN A 22 9.20 41.43 -3.01
C ASN A 22 8.74 40.46 -4.09
N ALA A 23 9.08 40.72 -5.36
CA ALA A 23 8.73 39.78 -6.45
C ALA A 23 9.48 38.44 -6.31
N ALA A 24 10.70 38.44 -5.77
CA ALA A 24 11.44 37.23 -5.49
C ALA A 24 10.85 36.44 -4.31
N SER A 25 10.36 37.11 -3.27
CA SER A 25 9.66 36.44 -2.15
C SER A 25 8.32 35.87 -2.58
N ASP A 26 7.55 36.59 -3.36
CA ASP A 26 6.25 36.10 -3.88
C ASP A 26 6.44 34.90 -4.81
N ALA A 27 7.49 34.88 -5.63
CA ALA A 27 7.83 33.73 -6.46
C ALA A 27 8.29 32.51 -5.65
N GLN A 28 9.03 32.74 -4.55
CA GLN A 28 9.41 31.68 -3.62
C GLN A 28 8.20 31.08 -2.88
N ASP A 29 7.28 31.91 -2.44
CA ASP A 29 6.07 31.47 -1.74
C ASP A 29 5.13 30.72 -2.68
N ALA A 30 5.01 31.16 -3.93
CA ALA A 30 4.27 30.43 -4.97
C ALA A 30 4.91 29.06 -5.27
N ALA A 31 6.24 29.01 -5.39
CA ALA A 31 6.97 27.75 -5.62
C ALA A 31 6.83 26.77 -4.43
N LYS A 32 6.85 27.28 -3.19
CA LYS A 32 6.60 26.47 -2.00
C LYS A 32 5.18 25.93 -1.99
N ALA A 33 4.18 26.77 -2.26
CA ALA A 33 2.79 26.35 -2.31
C ALA A 33 2.52 25.29 -3.38
N GLU A 34 3.20 25.36 -4.52
CA GLU A 34 3.13 24.37 -5.58
C GLU A 34 3.82 23.04 -5.16
N SER A 35 4.98 23.13 -4.53
CA SER A 35 5.72 22.00 -3.96
C SER A 35 4.88 21.28 -2.89
N ASP A 36 4.22 22.01 -2.00
CA ASP A 36 3.37 21.45 -0.95
C ASP A 36 2.14 20.74 -1.54
N ARG A 37 1.53 21.33 -2.56
CA ARG A 37 0.41 20.69 -3.28
C ARG A 37 0.86 19.42 -3.98
N ALA A 38 2.01 19.44 -4.65
CA ALA A 38 2.57 18.25 -5.30
C ALA A 38 2.90 17.15 -4.28
N ALA A 39 3.43 17.51 -3.11
CA ALA A 39 3.72 16.56 -2.03
C ALA A 39 2.44 15.92 -1.47
N VAL A 40 1.39 16.72 -1.24
CA VAL A 40 0.09 16.21 -0.78
C VAL A 40 -0.52 15.28 -1.82
N GLN A 41 -0.46 15.62 -3.09
CA GLN A 41 -0.98 14.80 -4.17
C GLN A 41 -0.23 13.47 -4.30
N ALA A 42 1.10 13.52 -4.23
CA ALA A 42 1.93 12.31 -4.21
C ALA A 42 1.61 11.38 -3.03
N LYS A 43 1.33 11.95 -1.84
CA LYS A 43 0.88 11.17 -0.68
C LYS A 43 -0.46 10.49 -0.94
N VAL A 44 -1.45 11.22 -1.45
CA VAL A 44 -2.78 10.67 -1.76
C VAL A 44 -2.69 9.55 -2.78
N ASP A 45 -1.85 9.70 -3.81
CA ASP A 45 -1.66 8.69 -4.83
C ASP A 45 -0.93 7.45 -4.28
N ALA A 46 0.05 7.65 -3.39
CA ALA A 46 0.73 6.56 -2.70
C ALA A 46 -0.22 5.78 -1.78
N ASP A 47 -1.06 6.47 -1.00
CA ASP A 47 -2.07 5.84 -0.13
C ASP A 47 -3.10 5.06 -0.96
N ARG A 48 -3.50 5.57 -2.12
CA ARG A 48 -4.38 4.85 -3.06
C ARG A 48 -3.73 3.58 -3.60
N GLN A 49 -2.46 3.64 -3.97
CA GLN A 49 -1.74 2.46 -4.45
C GLN A 49 -1.63 1.38 -3.38
N ILE A 50 -1.34 1.75 -2.14
CA ILE A 50 -1.30 0.81 -1.00
C ILE A 50 -2.66 0.16 -0.79
N ASN A 51 -3.74 0.95 -0.79
CA ASN A 51 -5.10 0.42 -0.64
C ASN A 51 -5.51 -0.52 -1.77
N LEU A 52 -5.15 -0.20 -3.02
CA LEU A 52 -5.41 -1.08 -4.17
C LEU A 52 -4.62 -2.38 -4.07
N GLN A 53 -3.37 -2.31 -3.65
CA GLN A 53 -2.53 -3.50 -3.46
C GLN A 53 -3.06 -4.38 -2.34
N GLN A 54 -3.53 -3.78 -1.24
CA GLN A 54 -4.17 -4.51 -0.15
C GLN A 54 -5.44 -5.22 -0.62
N LEU A 55 -6.30 -4.54 -1.39
CA LEU A 55 -7.50 -5.14 -1.95
C LEU A 55 -7.19 -6.31 -2.89
N GLN A 56 -6.15 -6.18 -3.74
CA GLN A 56 -5.71 -7.25 -4.63
C GLN A 56 -5.17 -8.47 -3.86
N ASN A 57 -4.42 -8.23 -2.79
CA ASN A 57 -3.91 -9.30 -1.93
C ASN A 57 -5.04 -10.02 -1.21
N ASP A 58 -6.03 -9.28 -0.70
CA ASP A 58 -7.21 -9.85 -0.05
C ASP A 58 -8.03 -10.70 -1.03
N GLU A 59 -8.24 -10.22 -2.26
CA GLU A 59 -8.93 -10.95 -3.31
C GLU A 59 -8.17 -12.22 -3.72
N ALA A 60 -6.86 -12.12 -3.93
CA ALA A 60 -6.01 -13.26 -4.27
C ALA A 60 -6.05 -14.33 -3.16
N ALA A 61 -5.93 -13.92 -1.89
CA ALA A 61 -6.00 -14.82 -0.75
C ALA A 61 -7.38 -15.49 -0.64
N ALA A 62 -8.47 -14.77 -0.89
CA ALA A 62 -9.82 -15.31 -0.90
C ALA A 62 -10.01 -16.36 -2.02
N VAL A 63 -9.52 -16.09 -3.22
CA VAL A 63 -9.57 -17.03 -4.36
C VAL A 63 -8.76 -18.29 -4.06
N GLU A 64 -7.55 -18.14 -3.49
CA GLU A 64 -6.70 -19.26 -3.13
C GLU A 64 -7.36 -20.13 -2.03
N ALA A 65 -7.89 -19.51 -0.98
CA ALA A 65 -8.59 -20.21 0.10
C ALA A 65 -9.81 -20.97 -0.43
N PHE A 66 -10.60 -20.35 -1.33
CA PHE A 66 -11.74 -21.01 -1.97
C PHE A 66 -11.30 -22.20 -2.85
N SER A 67 -10.23 -22.04 -3.61
CA SER A 67 -9.66 -23.12 -4.43
C SER A 67 -9.19 -24.29 -3.58
N ASN A 68 -8.52 -24.03 -2.45
CA ASN A 68 -8.07 -25.04 -1.50
C ASN A 68 -9.24 -25.77 -0.86
N ASP A 69 -10.31 -25.06 -0.49
CA ASP A 69 -11.53 -25.64 0.07
C ASP A 69 -12.24 -26.54 -0.95
N ALA A 70 -12.39 -26.07 -2.19
CA ALA A 70 -13.00 -26.85 -3.28
C ALA A 70 -12.19 -28.13 -3.55
N ARG A 71 -10.87 -28.04 -3.61
CA ARG A 71 -9.99 -29.19 -3.80
C ARG A 71 -10.06 -30.18 -2.63
N THR A 72 -10.12 -29.67 -1.41
CA THR A 72 -10.25 -30.50 -0.20
C THR A 72 -11.57 -31.26 -0.22
N LYS A 73 -12.68 -30.62 -0.55
CA LYS A 73 -14.02 -31.25 -0.69
C LYS A 73 -14.02 -32.30 -1.79
N GLU A 74 -13.40 -32.05 -2.92
CA GLU A 74 -13.27 -33.00 -4.01
C GLU A 74 -12.50 -34.26 -3.57
N LEU A 75 -11.35 -34.08 -2.90
CA LEU A 75 -10.53 -35.18 -2.39
C LEU A 75 -11.27 -36.01 -1.34
N VAL A 76 -12.00 -35.35 -0.44
CA VAL A 76 -12.87 -36.02 0.54
C VAL A 76 -13.95 -36.83 -0.17
N ALA A 77 -14.67 -36.26 -1.15
CA ALA A 77 -15.70 -36.94 -1.90
C ALA A 77 -15.13 -38.17 -2.64
N ARG A 78 -14.00 -38.05 -3.30
CA ARG A 78 -13.31 -39.18 -3.96
C ARG A 78 -12.93 -40.27 -2.95
N SER A 79 -12.44 -39.92 -1.77
CA SER A 79 -12.09 -40.88 -0.72
C SER A 79 -13.30 -41.63 -0.20
N VAL A 80 -14.45 -40.94 -0.06
CA VAL A 80 -15.72 -41.58 0.36
C VAL A 80 -16.19 -42.57 -0.69
N VAL A 81 -16.18 -42.21 -1.97
CA VAL A 81 -16.59 -43.09 -3.07
C VAL A 81 -15.68 -44.31 -3.16
N ALA A 82 -14.36 -44.12 -3.16
CA ALA A 82 -13.40 -45.20 -3.20
C ALA A 82 -13.50 -46.14 -1.99
N GLY A 83 -13.80 -45.61 -0.81
CA GLY A 83 -14.06 -46.42 0.39
C GLY A 83 -15.34 -47.25 0.28
N GLY A 84 -16.40 -46.70 -0.32
CA GLY A 84 -17.65 -47.40 -0.58
C GLY A 84 -17.51 -48.53 -1.60
N GLU A 85 -16.78 -48.28 -2.70
CA GLU A 85 -16.55 -49.27 -3.76
C GLU A 85 -15.67 -50.45 -3.30
N SER A 86 -14.67 -50.18 -2.46
CA SER A 86 -13.75 -51.19 -1.95
C SER A 86 -14.30 -52.01 -0.78
N GLY A 87 -15.47 -51.68 -0.27
CA GLY A 87 -16.03 -52.30 0.95
C GLY A 87 -15.21 -52.00 2.22
N ALA A 88 -14.21 -51.17 2.11
CA ALA A 88 -13.34 -50.76 3.22
C ALA A 88 -14.00 -49.64 4.07
N ILE A 89 -15.19 -49.93 4.57
CA ILE A 89 -15.91 -49.09 5.53
C ILE A 89 -15.24 -49.30 6.89
N GLY A 90 -14.26 -48.45 7.24
CA GLY A 90 -13.57 -48.61 8.51
C GLY A 90 -12.62 -47.45 8.85
N ASN A 91 -11.90 -47.62 9.95
CA ASN A 91 -10.98 -46.63 10.52
C ASN A 91 -9.97 -46.07 9.52
N THR A 92 -9.56 -46.89 8.52
CA THR A 92 -8.56 -46.45 7.50
C THR A 92 -9.11 -45.35 6.60
N ASN A 93 -10.36 -45.49 6.13
CA ASN A 93 -10.95 -44.45 5.28
C ASN A 93 -11.20 -43.13 6.05
N ASN A 94 -11.67 -43.26 7.29
CA ASN A 94 -11.85 -42.12 8.18
C ASN A 94 -10.51 -41.41 8.47
N ALA A 95 -9.41 -42.15 8.61
CA ALA A 95 -8.08 -41.60 8.80
C ALA A 95 -7.57 -40.83 7.55
N ILE A 96 -7.87 -41.36 6.35
CA ILE A 96 -7.52 -40.66 5.09
C ILE A 96 -8.32 -39.36 4.96
N ILE A 97 -9.65 -39.40 5.22
CA ILE A 97 -10.50 -38.21 5.16
C ILE A 97 -10.02 -37.15 6.17
N ALA A 98 -9.73 -37.56 7.41
CA ALA A 98 -9.22 -36.67 8.44
C ALA A 98 -7.88 -36.05 8.04
N ASN A 99 -6.98 -36.78 7.41
CA ASN A 99 -5.69 -36.28 6.92
C ASN A 99 -5.87 -35.28 5.77
N VAL A 100 -6.77 -35.54 4.82
CA VAL A 100 -7.10 -34.59 3.73
C VAL A 100 -7.67 -33.30 4.28
N MET A 101 -8.61 -33.38 5.24
CA MET A 101 -9.17 -32.20 5.89
C MET A 101 -8.11 -31.40 6.64
N ARG A 102 -7.20 -32.07 7.35
CA ARG A 102 -6.08 -31.39 8.03
C ARG A 102 -5.18 -30.68 7.06
N GLN A 103 -4.81 -31.30 5.93
CA GLN A 103 -4.02 -30.66 4.89
C GLN A 103 -4.70 -29.42 4.28
N GLY A 104 -6.01 -29.50 4.06
CA GLY A 104 -6.80 -28.35 3.61
C GLY A 104 -6.79 -27.18 4.60
N LEU A 105 -6.92 -27.48 5.90
CA LEU A 105 -6.83 -26.46 6.96
C LEU A 105 -5.43 -25.87 7.07
N GLU A 106 -4.38 -26.70 6.96
CA GLU A 106 -2.98 -26.22 6.95
C GLU A 106 -2.73 -25.30 5.76
N ALA A 107 -3.21 -25.64 4.55
CA ALA A 107 -3.08 -24.80 3.37
C ALA A 107 -3.79 -23.44 3.56
N ASN A 108 -5.00 -23.42 4.08
CA ASN A 108 -5.72 -22.16 4.36
C ASN A 108 -5.05 -21.35 5.47
N THR A 109 -4.44 -22.00 6.46
CA THR A 109 -3.66 -21.30 7.49
C THR A 109 -2.43 -20.61 6.89
N MET A 110 -1.74 -21.26 5.93
CA MET A 110 -0.62 -20.65 5.21
C MET A 110 -1.05 -19.42 4.40
N VAL A 111 -2.20 -19.50 3.70
CA VAL A 111 -2.77 -18.35 2.98
C VAL A 111 -3.00 -17.17 3.92
N THR A 112 -3.64 -17.43 5.06
CA THR A 112 -3.91 -16.37 6.08
C THR A 112 -2.62 -15.79 6.65
N GLN A 113 -1.60 -16.61 6.92
CA GLN A 113 -0.31 -16.14 7.41
C GLN A 113 0.43 -15.30 6.37
N ASN A 114 0.40 -15.71 5.10
CA ASN A 114 1.02 -14.95 4.01
C ASN A 114 0.33 -13.59 3.84
N LEU A 115 -1.00 -13.56 3.81
CA LEU A 115 -1.79 -12.34 3.78
C LEU A 115 -1.43 -11.41 4.95
N GLY A 116 -1.30 -11.96 6.17
CA GLY A 116 -0.89 -11.19 7.34
C GLY A 116 0.51 -10.57 7.20
N ARG A 117 1.46 -11.29 6.61
CA ARG A 117 2.81 -10.78 6.34
C ARG A 117 2.81 -9.67 5.29
N GLU A 118 2.07 -9.86 4.20
CA GLU A 118 1.93 -8.85 3.14
C GLU A 118 1.26 -7.59 3.65
N THR A 119 0.20 -7.70 4.45
CA THR A 119 -0.47 -6.58 5.09
C THR A 119 0.48 -5.83 6.04
N ALA A 120 1.30 -6.54 6.82
CA ALA A 120 2.29 -5.94 7.69
C ALA A 120 3.36 -5.17 6.90
N GLN A 121 3.86 -5.72 5.78
CA GLN A 121 4.82 -5.05 4.89
C GLN A 121 4.25 -3.78 4.26
N LEU A 122 2.98 -3.81 3.84
CA LEU A 122 2.28 -2.62 3.33
C LEU A 122 2.15 -1.56 4.42
N GLY A 123 1.86 -1.96 5.66
CA GLY A 123 1.81 -1.07 6.82
C GLY A 123 3.16 -0.40 7.09
N GLU A 124 4.27 -1.15 7.07
CA GLU A 124 5.61 -0.59 7.22
C GLU A 124 5.97 0.37 6.08
N THR A 125 5.59 0.05 4.84
CA THR A 125 5.79 0.93 3.68
C THR A 125 5.04 2.24 3.86
N SER A 126 3.80 2.22 4.34
CA SER A 126 3.00 3.42 4.60
C SER A 126 3.62 4.30 5.68
N LEU A 127 4.11 3.72 6.77
CA LEU A 127 4.80 4.42 7.85
C LEU A 127 6.12 5.05 7.37
N GLY A 128 6.89 4.33 6.55
CA GLY A 128 8.12 4.84 5.94
C GLY A 128 7.87 6.03 5.03
N GLN A 129 6.81 6.01 4.24
CA GLN A 129 6.38 7.15 3.42
C GLN A 129 5.96 8.34 4.30
N GLN A 130 5.18 8.10 5.35
CA GLN A 130 4.73 9.16 6.25
C GLN A 130 5.91 9.85 6.94
N SER A 131 6.93 9.11 7.39
CA SER A 131 8.14 9.68 8.00
C SER A 131 8.93 10.55 7.01
N THR A 132 8.98 10.15 5.74
CA THR A 132 9.65 10.90 4.68
C THR A 132 8.96 12.25 4.40
N TYR A 133 7.62 12.30 4.50
CA TYR A 133 6.86 13.55 4.34
C TYR A 133 7.00 14.48 5.54
N GLN A 134 7.17 13.95 6.76
CA GLN A 134 7.35 14.75 7.97
C GLN A 134 8.75 15.36 8.10
N SER A 135 9.75 14.78 7.43
CA SER A 135 11.15 15.24 7.49
C SER A 135 11.50 16.30 6.44
N ARG A 136 10.57 16.71 5.59
CA ARG A 136 10.73 17.79 4.59
C ARG A 136 10.08 19.08 5.03
#